data_5a84cb4c7ebab54843d62d1f738055b5
#
_entry.id   5a84cb4c7ebab54843d62d1f738055b5
#
_cell.length_a   1.000
_cell.length_b   1.000
_cell.length_c   1.000
_cell.angle_alpha   90.00
_cell.angle_beta   90.00
_cell.angle_gamma   90.00
#
_symmetry.space_group_name_H-M   'P 1'
#
loop_
_entity.id
_entity.type
_entity.pdbx_description
1 polymer ?
#
loop_
_entity_poly.entity_id
_entity_poly.type
_entity_poly.pdbx_seq_one_letter_code
_entity_poly.pdbx_strand_id
1 'polypeptide(L)'
;MQLFELVSPRLFRPLAGPNRAFYAELLLLLWEECRHTADYSILRAEAVSRAEDYFAALAKPLALDADDAGDEAEQPTRDPHTLALGFLLRLRRTGWLAEQPGSYEEEPALAFVPEVTPLLEALEEILNPRVVTYTGKLYKAWQLLQNVGAVSYTHL
;
A
#
# COMPACT_ATOMS: atom_id res chain seq x y z
N MET A 1 -13.05 -10.69 -18.31
CA MET A 1 -12.84 -10.63 -16.87
C MET A 1 -12.63 -9.20 -16.45
N GLN A 2 -13.36 -8.74 -15.48
CA GLN A 2 -13.28 -7.36 -15.04
C GLN A 2 -12.44 -7.23 -13.79
N LEU A 3 -11.78 -6.08 -13.63
CA LEU A 3 -10.88 -5.84 -12.49
C LEU A 3 -11.56 -6.10 -11.14
N PHE A 4 -12.78 -5.60 -10.97
CA PHE A 4 -13.46 -5.74 -9.68
C PHE A 4 -14.10 -7.09 -9.43
N GLU A 5 -13.91 -8.04 -10.33
CA GLU A 5 -14.17 -9.45 -10.05
C GLU A 5 -12.97 -10.09 -9.35
N LEU A 6 -11.79 -9.50 -9.51
CA LEU A 6 -10.54 -10.02 -8.93
C LEU A 6 -10.17 -9.31 -7.64
N VAL A 7 -10.47 -8.02 -7.53
CA VAL A 7 -10.16 -7.23 -6.34
C VAL A 7 -11.44 -6.59 -5.81
N SER A 8 -11.41 -6.19 -4.55
CA SER A 8 -12.56 -5.55 -3.93
C SER A 8 -12.92 -4.24 -4.64
N PRO A 9 -14.22 -3.98 -4.86
CA PRO A 9 -14.65 -2.68 -5.40
C PRO A 9 -14.32 -1.50 -4.48
N ARG A 10 -13.94 -1.77 -3.23
CA ARG A 10 -13.55 -0.75 -2.26
C ARG A 10 -12.04 -0.54 -2.17
N LEU A 11 -11.28 -1.27 -2.98
CA LEU A 11 -9.82 -1.32 -2.86
C LEU A 11 -9.17 0.07 -2.86
N PHE A 12 -9.62 0.96 -3.71
CA PHE A 12 -8.98 2.27 -3.86
C PHE A 12 -9.47 3.32 -2.88
N ARG A 13 -10.46 3.04 -2.06
CA ARG A 13 -11.01 4.03 -1.12
C ARG A 13 -10.01 4.56 -0.10
N PRO A 14 -9.17 3.74 0.52
CA PRO A 14 -8.17 4.26 1.44
C PRO A 14 -7.21 5.24 0.78
N LEU A 15 -6.93 5.05 -0.50
CA LEU A 15 -6.00 5.90 -1.26
C LEU A 15 -6.69 7.11 -1.92
N ALA A 16 -7.98 7.27 -1.72
CA ALA A 16 -8.75 8.38 -2.28
C ALA A 16 -9.32 9.32 -1.22
N GLY A 17 -9.33 8.91 0.04
CA GLY A 17 -9.93 9.65 1.14
C GLY A 17 -9.01 10.69 1.79
N PRO A 18 -9.48 11.28 2.90
CA PRO A 18 -8.71 12.30 3.62
C PRO A 18 -7.38 11.79 4.17
N ASN A 19 -7.30 10.50 4.51
CA ASN A 19 -6.10 9.89 5.09
C ASN A 19 -5.26 9.16 4.04
N ARG A 20 -5.44 9.47 2.76
CA ARG A 20 -4.76 8.75 1.66
C ARG A 20 -3.25 8.70 1.80
N ALA A 21 -2.63 9.78 2.24
CA ALA A 21 -1.19 9.82 2.41
C ALA A 21 -0.71 8.83 3.47
N PHE A 22 -1.45 8.74 4.56
CA PHE A 22 -1.09 7.85 5.67
C PHE A 22 -1.35 6.39 5.33
N TYR A 23 -2.42 6.10 4.59
CA TYR A 23 -2.66 4.76 4.08
C TYR A 23 -1.58 4.32 3.10
N ALA A 24 -1.15 5.21 2.22
CA ALA A 24 -0.08 4.89 1.27
C ALA A 24 1.22 4.57 2.00
N GLU A 25 1.58 5.37 2.99
CA GLU A 25 2.78 5.13 3.77
C GLU A 25 2.70 3.84 4.57
N LEU A 26 1.56 3.59 5.21
CA LEU A 26 1.37 2.38 6.00
C LEU A 26 1.39 1.13 5.12
N LEU A 27 0.74 1.18 3.96
CA LEU A 27 0.76 0.06 3.02
C LEU A 27 2.18 -0.30 2.62
N LEU A 28 3.00 0.69 2.30
CA LEU A 28 4.39 0.45 1.90
C LEU A 28 5.25 -0.02 3.06
N LEU A 29 4.99 0.48 4.26
CA LEU A 29 5.67 0.02 5.45
C LEU A 29 5.40 -1.46 5.71
N LEU A 30 4.15 -1.87 5.62
CA LEU A 30 3.77 -3.27 5.81
C LEU A 30 4.27 -4.14 4.65
N TRP A 31 4.25 -3.60 3.44
CA TRP A 31 4.75 -4.31 2.26
C TRP A 31 6.23 -4.65 2.40
N GLU A 32 7.03 -3.72 2.91
CA GLU A 32 8.45 -3.96 3.15
C GLU A 32 8.68 -5.16 4.08
N GLU A 33 7.82 -5.33 5.08
CA GLU A 33 7.90 -6.46 6.00
C GLU A 33 7.41 -7.77 5.37
N CYS A 34 6.38 -7.69 4.53
CA CYS A 34 5.72 -8.87 3.98
C CYS A 34 6.36 -9.41 2.71
N ARG A 35 7.00 -8.57 1.92
CA ARG A 35 7.47 -8.92 0.57
C ARG A 35 8.49 -10.06 0.55
N HIS A 36 9.16 -10.29 1.65
CA HIS A 36 10.20 -11.32 1.75
C HIS A 36 9.66 -12.65 2.24
N THR A 37 8.39 -12.73 2.60
CA THR A 37 7.78 -13.98 3.01
C THR A 37 7.09 -14.65 1.82
N ALA A 38 6.97 -15.98 1.87
CA ALA A 38 6.43 -16.73 0.75
C ALA A 38 4.95 -16.42 0.46
N ASP A 39 4.21 -16.07 1.49
CA ASP A 39 2.77 -15.80 1.41
C ASP A 39 2.42 -14.34 1.66
N TYR A 40 3.42 -13.44 1.62
CA TYR A 40 3.25 -12.01 1.84
C TYR A 40 2.55 -11.69 3.16
N SER A 41 2.93 -12.41 4.21
CA SER A 41 2.29 -12.28 5.52
C SER A 41 3.20 -11.67 6.58
N ILE A 42 2.55 -11.17 7.63
CA ILE A 42 3.18 -10.65 8.82
C ILE A 42 2.29 -11.06 10.00
N LEU A 43 2.89 -11.39 11.14
CA LEU A 43 2.10 -11.67 12.33
C LEU A 43 1.25 -10.44 12.67
N ARG A 44 0.00 -10.69 13.06
CA ARG A 44 -0.93 -9.59 13.38
C ARG A 44 -0.36 -8.68 14.47
N ALA A 45 0.21 -9.26 15.51
CA ALA A 45 0.81 -8.48 16.60
C ALA A 45 1.95 -7.59 16.10
N GLU A 46 2.75 -8.09 15.16
CA GLU A 46 3.83 -7.32 14.57
C GLU A 46 3.30 -6.20 13.69
N ALA A 47 2.27 -6.48 12.90
CA ALA A 47 1.63 -5.45 12.08
C ALA A 47 1.07 -4.32 12.94
N VAL A 48 0.41 -4.66 14.04
CA VAL A 48 -0.09 -3.68 14.99
C VAL A 48 1.05 -2.86 15.58
N SER A 49 2.12 -3.52 16.00
CA SER A 49 3.28 -2.85 16.58
C SER A 49 3.94 -1.88 15.61
N ARG A 50 4.11 -2.28 14.36
CA ARG A 50 4.68 -1.42 13.32
C ARG A 50 3.80 -0.21 13.03
N ALA A 51 2.50 -0.44 12.95
CA ALA A 51 1.54 0.65 12.75
C ALA A 51 1.52 1.61 13.94
N GLU A 52 1.57 1.10 15.16
CA GLU A 52 1.66 1.93 16.36
C GLU A 52 2.90 2.81 16.33
N ASP A 53 4.05 2.25 15.99
CA ASP A 53 5.30 3.00 15.90
C ASP A 53 5.19 4.10 14.85
N TYR A 54 4.55 3.80 13.71
CA TYR A 54 4.34 4.77 12.66
C TYR A 54 3.49 5.96 13.16
N PHE A 55 2.36 5.68 13.80
CA PHE A 55 1.47 6.74 14.28
C PHE A 55 2.07 7.50 15.47
N ALA A 56 2.84 6.83 16.32
CA ALA A 56 3.55 7.48 17.42
C ALA A 56 4.58 8.49 16.87
N ALA A 57 5.32 8.08 15.85
CA ALA A 57 6.31 8.95 15.22
C ALA A 57 5.66 10.11 14.47
N LEU A 58 4.51 9.87 13.87
CA LEU A 58 3.76 10.91 13.17
C LEU A 58 3.27 12.00 14.11
N ALA A 59 2.89 11.61 15.34
CA ALA A 59 2.46 12.51 16.42
C ALA A 59 1.39 13.53 15.99
N LYS A 60 0.46 13.09 15.16
CA LYS A 60 -0.58 13.95 14.59
C LYS A 60 -1.94 13.36 14.88
N PRO A 61 -2.92 14.18 15.32
CA PRO A 61 -4.28 13.67 15.49
C PRO A 61 -4.90 13.38 14.13
N LEU A 62 -5.47 12.19 14.01
CA LEU A 62 -6.18 11.79 12.81
C LEU A 62 -7.56 11.26 13.16
N ALA A 63 -8.53 11.58 12.32
CA ALA A 63 -9.86 10.99 12.40
C ALA A 63 -9.89 9.78 11.48
N LEU A 64 -10.38 8.65 11.99
CA LEU A 64 -10.59 7.49 11.16
C LEU A 64 -11.66 7.79 10.13
N ASP A 65 -11.45 7.32 8.91
CA ASP A 65 -12.42 7.53 7.84
C ASP A 65 -13.72 6.80 8.16
N ALA A 66 -14.84 7.42 7.85
CA ALA A 66 -16.12 6.77 7.95
C ALA A 66 -16.21 5.65 6.90
N ASP A 67 -16.72 4.50 7.30
CA ASP A 67 -17.05 3.44 6.35
C ASP A 67 -18.34 3.78 5.62
N ASP A 68 -18.51 3.18 4.46
CA ASP A 68 -19.62 3.49 3.58
C ASP A 68 -21.00 3.11 4.09
N ALA A 69 -21.08 2.48 5.21
CA ALA A 69 -22.34 2.01 5.80
C ALA A 69 -23.04 3.08 6.63
N GLY A 70 -22.60 4.31 6.55
CA GLY A 70 -23.24 5.40 7.29
C GLY A 70 -22.67 5.62 8.69
N ASP A 71 -21.53 5.05 8.98
CA ASP A 71 -20.83 5.33 10.22
C ASP A 71 -20.35 6.77 10.22
N GLU A 72 -20.52 7.44 11.35
CA GLU A 72 -20.00 8.79 11.50
C GLU A 72 -18.47 8.74 11.60
N ALA A 73 -17.83 9.76 11.04
CA ALA A 73 -16.39 9.91 11.20
C ALA A 73 -16.07 10.04 12.69
N GLU A 74 -15.12 9.28 13.13
CA GLU A 74 -14.70 9.32 14.52
C GLU A 74 -13.97 10.63 14.82
N GLN A 75 -13.97 11.01 16.10
CA GLN A 75 -13.22 12.17 16.56
C GLN A 75 -11.73 11.95 16.33
N PRO A 76 -10.97 12.98 15.96
CA PRO A 76 -9.54 12.85 15.82
C PRO A 76 -8.88 12.35 17.09
N THR A 77 -7.95 11.43 16.94
CA THR A 77 -7.19 10.89 18.05
C THR A 77 -5.70 10.85 17.73
N ARG A 78 -4.87 10.93 18.74
CA ARG A 78 -3.43 10.72 18.63
C ARG A 78 -3.01 9.37 19.17
N ASP A 79 -3.96 8.60 19.71
CA ASP A 79 -3.61 7.31 20.29
C ASP A 79 -3.11 6.35 19.20
N PRO A 80 -1.82 5.97 19.25
CA PRO A 80 -1.26 5.12 18.19
C PRO A 80 -1.95 3.77 18.08
N HIS A 81 -2.37 3.21 19.20
CA HIS A 81 -3.03 1.91 19.18
C HIS A 81 -4.39 1.96 18.50
N THR A 82 -5.19 2.97 18.84
CA THR A 82 -6.49 3.18 18.20
C THR A 82 -6.34 3.40 16.70
N LEU A 83 -5.38 4.23 16.30
CA LEU A 83 -5.11 4.48 14.89
C LEU A 83 -4.62 3.22 14.17
N ALA A 84 -3.71 2.48 14.79
CA ALA A 84 -3.20 1.24 14.22
C ALA A 84 -4.33 0.24 13.94
N LEU A 85 -5.16 -0.01 14.93
CA LEU A 85 -6.27 -0.96 14.78
C LEU A 85 -7.27 -0.49 13.72
N GLY A 86 -7.62 0.80 13.74
CA GLY A 86 -8.57 1.35 12.78
C GLY A 86 -8.07 1.30 11.34
N PHE A 87 -6.83 1.69 11.11
CA PHE A 87 -6.24 1.66 9.78
C PHE A 87 -6.09 0.23 9.26
N LEU A 88 -5.62 -0.69 10.09
CA LEU A 88 -5.49 -2.09 9.69
C LEU A 88 -6.86 -2.72 9.39
N LEU A 89 -7.87 -2.41 10.20
CA LEU A 89 -9.22 -2.90 9.96
C LEU A 89 -9.76 -2.42 8.62
N ARG A 90 -9.56 -1.14 8.29
CA ARG A 90 -10.01 -0.60 7.01
C ARG A 90 -9.28 -1.24 5.84
N LEU A 91 -7.97 -1.48 5.96
CA LEU A 91 -7.23 -2.17 4.91
C LEU A 91 -7.74 -3.60 4.70
N ARG A 92 -8.18 -4.25 5.75
CA ARG A 92 -8.80 -5.57 5.62
C ARG A 92 -10.17 -5.48 4.94
N ARG A 93 -11.00 -4.53 5.36
CA ARG A 93 -12.35 -4.34 4.81
C ARG A 93 -12.35 -3.92 3.36
N THR A 94 -11.32 -3.22 2.94
CA THR A 94 -11.21 -2.73 1.56
C THR A 94 -10.44 -3.68 0.63
N GLY A 95 -9.97 -4.80 1.15
CA GLY A 95 -9.42 -5.86 0.30
C GLY A 95 -7.92 -5.83 0.06
N TRP A 96 -7.17 -5.02 0.81
CA TRP A 96 -5.71 -5.04 0.76
C TRP A 96 -5.13 -6.18 1.58
N LEU A 97 -5.66 -6.39 2.78
CA LEU A 97 -5.18 -7.40 3.71
C LEU A 97 -6.27 -8.42 3.99
N ALA A 98 -5.85 -9.64 4.22
CA ALA A 98 -6.72 -10.71 4.67
C ALA A 98 -6.14 -11.33 5.94
N GLU A 99 -6.98 -11.68 6.88
CA GLU A 99 -6.55 -12.36 8.08
C GLU A 99 -6.39 -13.84 7.79
N GLN A 100 -5.23 -14.37 8.12
CA GLN A 100 -4.98 -15.81 8.07
C GLN A 100 -5.08 -16.35 9.48
N PRO A 101 -6.01 -17.27 9.72
CA PRO A 101 -6.09 -17.90 11.04
C PRO A 101 -4.81 -18.69 11.27
N GLY A 102 -4.24 -18.55 12.46
CA GLY A 102 -3.11 -19.37 12.84
C GLY A 102 -3.53 -20.82 12.94
N SER A 103 -2.61 -21.72 12.72
CA SER A 103 -2.84 -23.10 13.09
C SER A 103 -2.87 -23.18 14.62
N TYR A 104 -3.27 -24.32 15.14
CA TYR A 104 -3.63 -24.51 16.55
C TYR A 104 -2.70 -23.87 17.60
N GLU A 105 -1.44 -23.65 17.29
CA GLU A 105 -0.46 -23.04 18.18
C GLU A 105 0.17 -21.77 17.60
N GLU A 106 -0.24 -21.36 16.42
CA GLU A 106 0.33 -20.20 15.75
C GLU A 106 -0.54 -18.96 15.94
N GLU A 107 0.10 -17.83 16.09
CA GLU A 107 -0.59 -16.56 16.16
C GLU A 107 -1.21 -16.22 14.80
N PRO A 108 -2.35 -15.50 14.80
CA PRO A 108 -2.96 -15.07 13.55
C PRO A 108 -2.03 -14.13 12.79
N ALA A 109 -2.06 -14.22 11.48
CA ALA A 109 -1.28 -13.40 10.59
C ALA A 109 -2.18 -12.56 9.70
N LEU A 110 -1.63 -11.46 9.20
CA LEU A 110 -2.23 -10.67 8.16
C LEU A 110 -1.41 -10.89 6.90
N ALA A 111 -2.07 -11.10 5.78
CA ALA A 111 -1.37 -11.26 4.50
C ALA A 111 -1.95 -10.30 3.48
N PHE A 112 -1.09 -9.79 2.60
CA PHE A 112 -1.59 -9.06 1.46
C PHE A 112 -2.29 -10.02 0.50
N VAL A 113 -3.44 -9.59 0.00
CA VAL A 113 -4.16 -10.34 -1.03
C VAL A 113 -3.26 -10.42 -2.26
N PRO A 114 -3.04 -11.62 -2.84
CA PRO A 114 -2.08 -11.75 -3.94
C PRO A 114 -2.35 -10.83 -5.12
N GLU A 115 -3.59 -10.55 -5.41
CA GLU A 115 -4.00 -9.71 -6.55
C GLU A 115 -3.59 -8.24 -6.40
N VAL A 116 -3.29 -7.78 -5.18
CA VAL A 116 -2.88 -6.39 -4.96
C VAL A 116 -1.37 -6.21 -4.94
N THR A 117 -0.59 -7.28 -4.96
CA THR A 117 0.86 -7.17 -4.90
C THR A 117 1.45 -6.39 -6.07
N PRO A 118 0.95 -6.51 -7.30
CA PRO A 118 1.43 -5.66 -8.40
C PRO A 118 1.21 -4.16 -8.15
N LEU A 119 0.12 -3.81 -7.46
CA LEU A 119 -0.13 -2.41 -7.11
C LEU A 119 0.88 -1.90 -6.09
N LEU A 120 1.20 -2.72 -5.10
CA LEU A 120 2.21 -2.36 -4.09
C LEU A 120 3.58 -2.16 -4.73
N GLU A 121 3.96 -3.04 -5.64
CA GLU A 121 5.19 -2.89 -6.39
C GLU A 121 5.21 -1.62 -7.22
N ALA A 122 4.08 -1.28 -7.85
CA ALA A 122 3.96 -0.06 -8.63
C ALA A 122 4.07 1.19 -7.75
N LEU A 123 3.43 1.19 -6.59
CA LEU A 123 3.54 2.30 -5.63
C LEU A 123 4.98 2.47 -5.15
N GLU A 124 5.64 1.37 -4.84
CA GLU A 124 7.04 1.40 -4.44
C GLU A 124 7.92 1.99 -5.53
N GLU A 125 7.68 1.62 -6.77
CA GLU A 125 8.45 2.12 -7.90
C GLU A 125 8.21 3.60 -8.16
N ILE A 126 7.00 4.09 -7.93
CA ILE A 126 6.71 5.52 -8.04
C ILE A 126 7.53 6.32 -7.04
N LEU A 127 7.63 5.83 -5.80
CA LEU A 127 8.36 6.53 -4.75
C LEU A 127 9.86 6.37 -4.86
N ASN A 128 10.32 5.20 -5.28
CA ASN A 128 11.72 4.87 -5.40
C ASN A 128 11.97 4.28 -6.78
N PRO A 129 12.02 5.11 -7.83
CA PRO A 129 12.24 4.61 -9.16
C PRO A 129 13.57 3.84 -9.19
N ARG A 130 13.51 2.57 -9.51
CA ARG A 130 14.72 1.82 -9.76
C ARG A 130 15.32 2.38 -11.00
N VAL A 131 16.54 2.77 -10.87
CA VAL A 131 17.21 3.15 -12.02
C VAL A 131 17.35 1.98 -12.85
N VAL A 132 16.55 1.69 -13.65
CA VAL A 132 16.79 1.15 -14.35
C VAL A 132 16.93 0.35 -15.15
N THR A 133 17.06 -0.34 -15.28
CA THR A 133 17.55 -1.38 -15.95
C THR A 133 16.86 -1.48 -17.23
N TYR A 134 15.97 -2.26 -17.44
CA TYR A 134 15.35 -2.47 -18.68
C TYR A 134 14.50 -1.34 -19.16
N THR A 135 13.51 -0.93 -18.37
CA THR A 135 12.57 0.12 -18.71
C THR A 135 13.28 1.42 -19.01
N GLY A 136 14.28 1.75 -18.20
CA GLY A 136 15.09 2.93 -18.40
C GLY A 136 15.88 2.88 -19.70
N LYS A 137 16.45 1.74 -20.03
CA LYS A 137 17.17 1.57 -21.27
C LYS A 137 16.27 1.67 -22.49
N LEU A 138 15.10 1.06 -22.41
CA LEU A 138 14.14 1.15 -23.51
C LEU A 138 13.64 2.57 -23.69
N TYR A 139 13.39 3.27 -22.59
CA TYR A 139 12.96 4.66 -22.67
C TYR A 139 14.04 5.54 -23.26
N LYS A 140 15.28 5.36 -22.86
CA LYS A 140 16.40 6.11 -23.43
C LYS A 140 16.57 5.81 -24.91
N ALA A 141 16.47 4.55 -25.29
CA ALA A 141 16.54 4.17 -26.70
C ALA A 141 15.42 4.84 -27.50
N TRP A 142 14.21 4.87 -26.96
CA TRP A 142 13.08 5.51 -27.58
C TRP A 142 13.32 7.03 -27.73
N GLN A 143 13.82 7.68 -26.67
CA GLN A 143 14.17 9.10 -26.75
C GLN A 143 15.22 9.40 -27.81
N LEU A 144 16.25 8.58 -27.90
CA LEU A 144 17.28 8.73 -28.91
C LEU A 144 16.72 8.62 -30.30
N LEU A 145 15.82 7.68 -30.54
CA LEU A 145 15.17 7.53 -31.81
C LEU A 145 14.30 8.74 -32.16
N GLN A 146 13.61 9.29 -31.17
CA GLN A 146 12.81 10.48 -31.35
C GLN A 146 13.70 11.67 -31.73
N ASN A 147 14.81 11.85 -31.02
CA ASN A 147 15.73 12.94 -31.28
C ASN A 147 16.38 12.83 -32.65
N VAL A 148 16.78 11.65 -33.03
CA VAL A 148 17.34 11.44 -34.38
C VAL A 148 16.31 11.74 -35.46
N GLY A 149 15.09 11.28 -35.24
CA GLY A 149 14.02 11.55 -36.19
C GLY A 149 13.62 13.01 -36.23
N ALA A 150 13.71 13.71 -35.11
CA ALA A 150 13.28 15.09 -35.03
C ALA A 150 14.37 16.05 -35.48
N VAL A 151 15.61 15.81 -35.10
CA VAL A 151 16.68 16.73 -35.33
C VAL A 151 17.50 16.30 -36.37
N SER A 152 17.55 15.21 -36.39
CA SER A 152 18.50 14.77 -37.10
C SER A 152 19.52 15.46 -36.66
N TYR A 153 19.38 16.17 -35.77
CA TYR A 153 19.92 16.56 -35.09
C TYR A 153 20.32 16.48 -34.17
N THR A 154 20.54 16.61 -33.76
CA THR A 154 20.92 16.60 -32.85
C THR A 154 21.03 16.14 -32.01
N HIS A 155 21.50 16.01 -31.96
CA HIS A 155 21.94 15.57 -31.35
C HIS A 155 22.23 14.76 -30.84
N LEU A 156 22.70 14.36 -30.81
CA LEU A 156 22.96 13.58 -30.36
C LEU A 156 23.45 13.56 -29.70
#